data_cb6e4fc50a9b51b4bcac5cac660ae8cd
#
_entry.id   cb6e4fc50a9b51b4bcac5cac660ae8cd
#
_cell.length_a   1.000
_cell.length_b   1.000
_cell.length_c   1.000
_cell.angle_alpha   90.00
_cell.angle_beta   90.00
_cell.angle_gamma   90.00
#
_symmetry.space_group_name_H-M   'P 1'
#
loop_
_entity.id
_entity.type
_entity.pdbx_description
1 polymer ?
#
loop_
_entity_poly.entity_id
_entity_poly.type
_entity_poly.pdbx_seq_one_letter_code
_entity_poly.pdbx_strand_id
1 'polypeptide(L)'
;GILKIFEDLNATIFTNACGPCIGQWDRSDLKGQEKNTIVHSFNRNFSKRADGNPNTHAFVGSPEIVAAIAIAGKLDFDPTKDKLLNELGEEVMLDPPVGVELPSDGFDCEDSGYIEPEKDGSKLVISVDPKSERLQLLEPFLPIGREVKDARLLIKAHGKCTTDHISM
;
A
#
# COMPACT_ATOMS: atom_id res chain seq x y z
N GLY A 1 12.48 -18.09 0.85
CA GLY A 1 11.31 -17.54 1.52
C GLY A 1 10.25 -17.11 0.52
N ILE A 2 9.05 -16.78 0.98
CA ILE A 2 7.88 -16.42 0.13
C ILE A 2 8.19 -15.26 -0.82
N LEU A 3 8.92 -14.25 -0.37
CA LEU A 3 9.32 -13.10 -1.19
C LEU A 3 10.03 -13.53 -2.48
N LYS A 4 11.00 -14.44 -2.35
CA LYS A 4 11.75 -14.96 -3.51
C LYS A 4 10.87 -15.65 -4.54
N ILE A 5 9.82 -16.35 -4.11
CA ILE A 5 8.86 -17.00 -5.03
C ILE A 5 8.16 -15.94 -5.90
N PHE A 6 7.73 -14.83 -5.30
CA PHE A 6 7.11 -13.74 -6.06
C PHE A 6 8.11 -13.03 -6.99
N GLU A 7 9.36 -12.86 -6.56
CA GLU A 7 10.43 -12.32 -7.42
C GLU A 7 10.70 -13.22 -8.63
N ASP A 8 10.78 -14.53 -8.41
CA ASP A 8 10.99 -15.53 -9.48
C ASP A 8 9.81 -15.58 -10.47
N LEU A 9 8.61 -15.20 -10.03
CA LEU A 9 7.42 -15.01 -10.88
C LEU A 9 7.36 -13.63 -11.55
N ASN A 10 8.41 -12.80 -11.44
CA ASN A 10 8.45 -11.42 -11.92
C ASN A 10 7.35 -10.50 -11.32
N ALA A 11 6.90 -10.80 -10.11
CA ALA A 11 5.98 -9.92 -9.42
C ALA A 11 6.70 -8.64 -8.96
N THR A 12 6.02 -7.50 -9.08
CA THR A 12 6.54 -6.24 -8.56
C THR A 12 6.31 -6.18 -7.05
N ILE A 13 7.38 -6.01 -6.30
CA ILE A 13 7.34 -5.90 -4.84
C ILE A 13 7.37 -4.42 -4.46
N PHE A 14 6.32 -3.97 -3.80
CA PHE A 14 6.25 -2.61 -3.25
C PHE A 14 6.75 -2.58 -1.81
N THR A 15 7.33 -1.45 -1.42
CA THR A 15 7.57 -1.17 -0.01
C THR A 15 6.25 -1.02 0.74
N ASN A 16 6.27 -1.34 2.02
CA ASN A 16 5.08 -1.27 2.88
C ASN A 16 4.77 0.19 3.23
N ALA A 17 4.11 0.88 2.33
CA ALA A 17 3.78 2.30 2.41
C ALA A 17 2.43 2.60 1.78
N CYS A 18 1.96 3.84 1.88
CA CYS A 18 0.78 4.32 1.17
C CYS A 18 1.00 4.28 -0.35
N GLY A 19 -0.03 3.89 -1.07
CA GLY A 19 0.05 3.73 -2.53
C GLY A 19 -1.27 3.18 -3.07
N PRO A 20 -1.30 1.96 -3.62
CA PRO A 20 -2.51 1.36 -4.17
C PRO A 20 -3.70 1.30 -3.20
N CYS A 21 -3.44 1.15 -1.90
CA CYS A 21 -4.49 1.08 -0.87
C CYS A 21 -5.28 2.39 -0.69
N ILE A 22 -4.77 3.52 -1.14
CA ILE A 22 -5.44 4.84 -1.05
C ILE A 22 -5.66 5.50 -2.42
N GLY A 23 -5.50 4.76 -3.51
CA GLY A 23 -5.74 5.28 -4.87
C GLY A 23 -4.57 6.04 -5.48
N GLN A 24 -3.36 5.86 -4.98
CA GLN A 24 -2.14 6.52 -5.46
C GLN A 24 -1.23 5.59 -6.28
N TRP A 25 -1.82 4.57 -6.88
CA TRP A 25 -1.07 3.72 -7.80
C TRP A 25 -1.08 4.36 -9.20
N ASP A 26 0.08 4.82 -9.63
CA ASP A 26 0.29 5.28 -11.02
C ASP A 26 0.54 4.08 -11.92
N ARG A 27 -0.47 3.75 -12.72
CA ARG A 27 -0.42 2.61 -13.63
C ARG A 27 0.01 3.07 -15.02
N SER A 28 1.27 2.85 -15.33
CA SER A 28 1.86 3.14 -16.66
C SER A 28 1.37 2.20 -17.77
N ASP A 29 0.76 1.07 -17.41
CA ASP A 29 0.20 0.08 -18.33
C ASP A 29 -1.14 0.50 -18.97
N LEU A 30 -1.81 1.51 -18.43
CA LEU A 30 -3.07 2.02 -18.93
C LEU A 30 -2.89 3.30 -19.75
N LYS A 31 -3.52 3.34 -20.91
CA LYS A 31 -3.60 4.55 -21.74
C LYS A 31 -4.91 5.29 -21.46
N GLY A 32 -4.81 6.39 -20.71
CA GLY A 32 -5.98 7.20 -20.39
C GLY A 32 -6.95 6.53 -19.43
N GLN A 33 -8.25 6.65 -19.69
CA GLN A 33 -9.32 6.13 -18.82
C GLN A 33 -9.95 4.84 -19.40
N GLU A 34 -9.13 3.91 -19.84
CA GLU A 34 -9.61 2.63 -20.36
C GLU A 34 -10.29 1.80 -19.27
N LYS A 35 -11.36 1.08 -19.67
CA LYS A 35 -12.00 0.10 -18.78
C LYS A 35 -11.06 -1.07 -18.56
N ASN A 36 -10.82 -1.38 -17.32
CA ASN A 36 -9.95 -2.48 -16.92
C ASN A 36 -10.45 -3.14 -15.62
N THR A 37 -9.86 -4.26 -15.28
CA THR A 37 -10.21 -5.02 -14.09
C THR A 37 -8.96 -5.30 -13.27
N ILE A 38 -9.09 -5.16 -11.95
CA ILE A 38 -8.10 -5.61 -10.98
C ILE A 38 -8.75 -6.54 -9.96
N VAL A 39 -8.00 -7.51 -9.48
CA VAL A 39 -8.37 -8.38 -8.36
C VAL A 39 -7.34 -8.18 -7.26
N HIS A 40 -7.78 -7.94 -6.04
CA HIS A 40 -6.88 -7.68 -4.92
C HIS A 40 -7.45 -8.20 -3.59
N SER A 41 -6.61 -8.30 -2.57
CA SER A 41 -6.97 -8.84 -1.25
C SER A 41 -6.84 -7.84 -0.10
N PHE A 42 -6.49 -6.58 -0.37
CA PHE A 42 -6.03 -5.65 0.68
C PHE A 42 -6.93 -4.45 0.90
N ASN A 43 -7.99 -4.25 0.10
CA ASN A 43 -8.81 -3.06 0.20
C ASN A 43 -10.27 -3.32 -0.19
N ARG A 44 -11.05 -2.25 -0.23
CA ARG A 44 -12.44 -2.25 -0.71
C ARG A 44 -12.51 -1.97 -2.21
N ASN A 45 -13.57 -2.42 -2.85
CA ASN A 45 -13.76 -2.41 -4.31
C ASN A 45 -14.55 -1.20 -4.85
N PHE A 46 -14.55 -0.07 -4.19
CA PHE A 46 -15.23 1.10 -4.74
C PHE A 46 -14.36 1.87 -5.74
N SER A 47 -15.03 2.63 -6.60
CA SER A 47 -14.41 3.37 -7.70
C SER A 47 -13.25 4.25 -7.24
N LYS A 48 -12.19 4.31 -8.03
CA LYS A 48 -10.96 5.07 -7.81
C LYS A 48 -10.11 4.64 -6.62
N ARG A 49 -10.46 3.54 -5.93
CA ARG A 49 -9.82 3.21 -4.67
C ARG A 49 -8.38 2.70 -4.81
N ALA A 50 -8.02 2.09 -5.93
CA ALA A 50 -6.69 1.54 -6.13
C ALA A 50 -5.75 2.50 -6.89
N ASP A 51 -6.18 3.01 -8.04
CA ASP A 51 -5.38 3.73 -9.03
C ASP A 51 -5.95 5.11 -9.43
N GLY A 52 -6.97 5.59 -8.74
CA GLY A 52 -7.62 6.84 -9.07
C GLY A 52 -8.49 6.82 -10.34
N ASN A 53 -8.44 5.76 -11.15
CA ASN A 53 -9.21 5.64 -12.39
C ASN A 53 -10.65 5.17 -12.11
N PRO A 54 -11.68 5.93 -12.51
CA PRO A 54 -13.08 5.56 -12.29
C PRO A 54 -13.50 4.32 -13.10
N ASN A 55 -12.77 3.97 -14.15
CA ASN A 55 -13.05 2.85 -15.04
C ASN A 55 -12.30 1.55 -14.66
N THR A 56 -11.57 1.58 -13.56
CA THR A 56 -10.96 0.38 -12.97
C THR A 56 -12.00 -0.34 -12.12
N HIS A 57 -12.43 -1.51 -12.58
CA HIS A 57 -13.35 -2.38 -11.85
C HIS A 57 -12.55 -3.26 -10.89
N ALA A 58 -12.68 -2.99 -9.60
CA ALA A 58 -11.96 -3.71 -8.55
C ALA A 58 -12.80 -4.84 -7.96
N PHE A 59 -12.22 -6.03 -7.86
CA PHE A 59 -12.80 -7.19 -7.20
C PHE A 59 -11.93 -7.60 -6.01
N VAL A 60 -12.58 -8.01 -4.93
CA VAL A 60 -11.90 -8.40 -3.69
C VAL A 60 -11.99 -9.90 -3.52
N GLY A 61 -10.85 -10.54 -3.33
CA GLY A 61 -10.73 -11.95 -3.00
C GLY A 61 -9.79 -12.16 -1.80
N SER A 62 -9.64 -13.39 -1.38
CA SER A 62 -8.58 -13.74 -0.42
C SER A 62 -7.20 -13.67 -1.10
N PRO A 63 -6.10 -13.51 -0.32
CA PRO A 63 -4.75 -13.54 -0.89
C PRO A 63 -4.47 -14.77 -1.75
N GLU A 64 -4.97 -15.93 -1.33
CA GLU A 64 -4.79 -17.21 -2.02
C GLU A 64 -5.51 -17.22 -3.37
N ILE A 65 -6.75 -16.72 -3.42
CA ILE A 65 -7.51 -16.61 -4.67
C ILE A 65 -6.83 -15.62 -5.62
N VAL A 66 -6.37 -14.49 -5.11
CA VAL A 66 -5.65 -13.49 -5.93
C VAL A 66 -4.37 -14.11 -6.52
N ALA A 67 -3.61 -14.84 -5.70
CA ALA A 67 -2.40 -15.53 -6.16
C ALA A 67 -2.73 -16.62 -7.21
N ALA A 68 -3.76 -17.42 -6.98
CA ALA A 68 -4.18 -18.45 -7.91
C ALA A 68 -4.59 -17.90 -9.28
N ILE A 69 -5.39 -16.83 -9.29
CA ILE A 69 -5.80 -16.11 -10.50
C ILE A 69 -4.58 -15.49 -11.22
N ALA A 70 -3.64 -14.93 -10.48
CA ALA A 70 -2.42 -14.36 -11.04
C ALA A 70 -1.54 -15.42 -11.72
N ILE A 71 -1.38 -16.60 -11.10
CA ILE A 71 -0.62 -17.72 -11.67
C ILE A 71 -1.33 -18.27 -12.92
N ALA A 72 -2.66 -18.41 -12.86
CA ALA A 72 -3.45 -18.92 -14.00
C ALA A 72 -3.53 -17.92 -15.17
N GLY A 73 -3.36 -16.62 -14.91
CA GLY A 73 -3.53 -15.56 -15.91
C GLY A 73 -4.96 -15.44 -16.44
N LYS A 74 -5.95 -15.94 -15.71
CA LYS A 74 -7.37 -15.95 -16.09
C LYS A 74 -8.25 -15.55 -14.90
N LEU A 75 -9.21 -14.67 -15.13
CA LEU A 75 -10.15 -14.21 -14.10
C LEU A 75 -11.24 -15.24 -13.76
N ASP A 76 -11.51 -16.16 -14.65
CA ASP A 76 -12.51 -17.24 -14.51
C ASP A 76 -11.92 -18.54 -13.93
N PHE A 77 -10.66 -18.52 -13.49
CA PHE A 77 -10.00 -19.66 -12.87
C PHE A 77 -10.57 -19.97 -11.48
N ASP A 78 -11.09 -21.19 -11.30
CA ASP A 78 -11.55 -21.70 -10.01
C ASP A 78 -10.52 -22.68 -9.42
N PRO A 79 -9.68 -22.27 -8.47
CA PRO A 79 -8.62 -23.12 -7.93
C PRO A 79 -9.13 -24.38 -7.22
N THR A 80 -10.43 -24.46 -6.93
CA THR A 80 -11.04 -25.67 -6.34
C THR A 80 -11.42 -26.73 -7.36
N LYS A 81 -11.38 -26.42 -8.65
CA LYS A 81 -11.81 -27.31 -9.75
C LYS A 81 -10.84 -27.37 -10.90
N ASP A 82 -10.23 -26.22 -11.22
CA ASP A 82 -9.41 -26.07 -12.40
C ASP A 82 -7.97 -26.51 -12.12
N LYS A 83 -7.30 -27.00 -13.15
CA LYS A 83 -5.92 -27.42 -13.09
C LYS A 83 -5.02 -26.48 -13.86
N LEU A 84 -3.77 -26.43 -13.44
CA LEU A 84 -2.69 -25.73 -14.10
C LEU A 84 -1.73 -26.74 -14.72
N LEU A 85 -0.94 -26.30 -15.70
CA LEU A 85 0.17 -27.09 -16.21
C LEU A 85 1.46 -26.67 -15.49
N ASN A 86 2.19 -27.66 -14.97
CA ASN A 86 3.52 -27.44 -14.43
C ASN A 86 4.56 -27.33 -15.54
N GLU A 87 5.83 -27.10 -15.20
CA GLU A 87 6.94 -27.01 -16.14
C GLU A 87 7.17 -28.29 -16.96
N LEU A 88 6.71 -29.43 -16.46
CA LEU A 88 6.79 -30.74 -17.15
C LEU A 88 5.60 -30.98 -18.08
N GLY A 89 4.63 -30.06 -18.12
CA GLY A 89 3.41 -30.22 -18.90
C GLY A 89 2.36 -31.12 -18.25
N GLU A 90 2.50 -31.43 -16.96
CA GLU A 90 1.56 -32.24 -16.20
C GLU A 90 0.46 -31.34 -15.59
N GLU A 91 -0.76 -31.87 -15.58
CA GLU A 91 -1.88 -31.20 -14.91
C GLU A 91 -1.74 -31.32 -13.39
N VAL A 92 -1.71 -30.17 -12.73
CA VAL A 92 -1.63 -30.06 -11.27
C VAL A 92 -2.77 -29.20 -10.72
N MET A 93 -3.26 -29.56 -9.57
CA MET A 93 -4.22 -28.76 -8.80
C MET A 93 -3.48 -28.01 -7.70
N LEU A 94 -3.91 -26.78 -7.43
CA LEU A 94 -3.37 -26.05 -6.28
C LEU A 94 -3.93 -26.65 -4.98
N ASP A 95 -3.05 -26.89 -4.02
CA ASP A 95 -3.46 -27.34 -2.71
C ASP A 95 -4.25 -26.23 -1.97
N PRO A 96 -5.32 -26.59 -1.25
CA PRO A 96 -6.01 -25.63 -0.41
C PRO A 96 -5.07 -25.03 0.64
N PRO A 97 -5.20 -23.72 0.94
CA PRO A 97 -4.37 -23.11 1.96
C PRO A 97 -4.66 -23.74 3.34
N VAL A 98 -3.61 -23.95 4.10
CA VAL A 98 -3.69 -24.41 5.49
C VAL A 98 -3.61 -23.17 6.38
N GLY A 99 -4.61 -22.95 7.22
CA GLY A 99 -4.60 -21.87 8.19
C GLY A 99 -3.46 -22.05 9.20
N VAL A 100 -2.88 -20.94 9.64
CA VAL A 100 -1.86 -20.93 10.69
C VAL A 100 -2.51 -20.41 11.97
N GLU A 101 -2.46 -21.20 13.00
CA GLU A 101 -2.87 -20.78 14.34
C GLU A 101 -1.90 -19.73 14.89
N LEU A 102 -2.40 -18.88 15.78
CA LEU A 102 -1.52 -17.99 16.54
C LEU A 102 -0.57 -18.83 17.40
N PRO A 103 0.70 -18.41 17.54
CA PRO A 103 1.63 -19.14 18.39
C PRO A 103 1.10 -19.31 19.82
N SER A 104 1.08 -20.54 20.35
CA SER A 104 0.56 -20.85 21.68
C SER A 104 1.24 -20.07 22.80
N ASP A 105 2.52 -19.76 22.60
CA ASP A 105 3.37 -19.04 23.55
C ASP A 105 3.45 -17.54 23.26
N GLY A 106 2.60 -17.03 22.35
CA GLY A 106 2.62 -15.66 21.88
C GLY A 106 3.68 -15.41 20.79
N PHE A 107 3.80 -14.18 20.40
CA PHE A 107 4.83 -13.76 19.43
C PHE A 107 6.16 -13.53 20.14
N ASP A 108 7.25 -13.91 19.49
CA ASP A 108 8.60 -13.57 19.93
C ASP A 108 8.79 -12.06 19.85
N CYS A 109 9.03 -11.45 21.00
CA CYS A 109 9.21 -10.01 21.18
C CYS A 109 10.66 -9.62 21.48
N GLU A 110 11.64 -10.50 21.23
CA GLU A 110 13.06 -10.19 21.49
C GLU A 110 13.56 -9.02 20.63
N ASP A 111 13.03 -8.88 19.43
CA ASP A 111 13.27 -7.69 18.59
C ASP A 111 11.99 -6.91 18.39
N SER A 112 11.82 -5.82 19.13
CA SER A 112 10.68 -4.92 18.98
C SER A 112 10.72 -4.10 17.68
N GLY A 113 11.83 -4.11 16.94
CA GLY A 113 12.07 -3.20 15.81
C GLY A 113 12.16 -1.72 16.23
N TYR A 114 12.17 -1.44 17.53
CA TYR A 114 12.27 -0.09 18.04
C TYR A 114 13.74 0.38 18.01
N ILE A 115 13.97 1.48 17.33
CA ILE A 115 15.26 2.15 17.32
C ILE A 115 15.17 3.38 18.23
N GLU A 116 15.92 3.38 19.31
CA GLU A 116 15.95 4.53 20.21
C GLU A 116 16.46 5.77 19.48
N PRO A 117 15.82 6.93 19.69
CA PRO A 117 16.36 8.19 19.18
C PRO A 117 17.68 8.51 19.84
N GLU A 118 18.54 9.24 19.12
CA GLU A 118 19.79 9.73 19.66
C GLU A 118 19.53 10.56 20.93
N LYS A 119 20.25 10.27 22.03
CA LYS A 119 20.05 10.96 23.32
C LYS A 119 20.35 12.46 23.25
N ASP A 120 21.33 12.83 22.43
CA ASP A 120 21.67 14.22 22.14
C ASP A 120 21.45 14.53 20.66
N GLY A 121 20.26 14.98 20.34
CA GLY A 121 19.89 15.40 18.99
C GLY A 121 20.48 16.75 18.54
N SER A 122 21.19 17.47 19.40
CA SER A 122 21.69 18.82 19.08
C SER A 122 22.69 18.85 17.92
N LYS A 123 23.33 17.72 17.63
CA LYS A 123 24.31 17.56 16.56
C LYS A 123 23.74 16.94 15.28
N LEU A 124 22.47 16.55 15.30
CA LEU A 124 21.83 15.97 14.12
C LEU A 124 21.55 17.08 13.10
N VAL A 125 22.02 16.84 11.88
CA VAL A 125 21.80 17.75 10.76
C VAL A 125 20.78 17.11 9.82
N ILE A 126 19.69 17.82 9.59
CA ILE A 126 18.70 17.42 8.57
C ILE A 126 19.26 17.84 7.21
N SER A 127 19.54 16.85 6.36
CA SER A 127 20.03 17.08 5.01
C SER A 127 18.87 16.95 4.02
N VAL A 128 18.59 18.02 3.30
CA VAL A 128 17.59 18.05 2.22
C VAL A 128 18.34 18.37 0.94
N ASP A 129 18.09 17.59 -0.13
CA ASP A 129 18.64 17.88 -1.44
C ASP A 129 18.16 19.26 -1.91
N PRO A 130 19.09 20.20 -2.23
CA PRO A 130 18.74 21.53 -2.70
C PRO A 130 17.87 21.54 -3.97
N LYS A 131 17.85 20.45 -4.73
CA LYS A 131 17.02 20.28 -5.93
C LYS A 131 15.70 19.58 -5.66
N SER A 132 15.40 19.24 -4.40
CA SER A 132 14.13 18.60 -4.07
C SER A 132 12.96 19.53 -4.35
N GLU A 133 12.00 19.05 -5.12
CA GLU A 133 10.74 19.77 -5.37
C GLU A 133 9.69 19.53 -4.28
N ARG A 134 9.92 18.56 -3.39
CA ARG A 134 8.96 18.13 -2.36
C ARG A 134 9.40 18.44 -0.94
N LEU A 135 10.68 18.46 -0.67
CA LEU A 135 11.25 18.67 0.65
C LEU A 135 11.97 20.02 0.69
N GLN A 136 11.75 20.77 1.75
CA GLN A 136 12.45 22.02 2.00
C GLN A 136 12.76 22.16 3.50
N LEU A 137 13.84 22.83 3.82
CA LEU A 137 14.12 23.27 5.17
C LEU A 137 13.31 24.53 5.46
N LEU A 138 12.47 24.45 6.48
CA LEU A 138 11.69 25.59 6.93
C LEU A 138 12.48 26.39 7.93
N GLU A 139 12.36 27.72 7.87
CA GLU A 139 12.83 28.59 8.94
C GLU A 139 12.09 28.25 10.24
N PRO A 140 12.78 28.27 11.39
CA PRO A 140 12.13 28.01 12.66
C PRO A 140 10.96 28.97 12.91
N PHE A 141 9.83 28.41 13.30
CA PHE A 141 8.67 29.23 13.69
C PHE A 141 9.00 29.98 15.00
N LEU A 142 8.53 31.21 15.05
CA LEU A 142 8.61 31.97 16.29
C LEU A 142 7.76 31.28 17.38
N PRO A 143 8.21 31.30 18.65
CA PRO A 143 7.42 30.76 19.75
C PRO A 143 6.05 31.40 19.79
N ILE A 144 5.00 30.59 19.85
CA ILE A 144 3.64 31.09 20.06
C ILE A 144 3.57 31.67 21.50
N GLY A 145 3.18 32.93 21.62
CA GLY A 145 2.89 33.53 22.92
C GLY A 145 1.79 32.75 23.67
N ARG A 146 1.74 32.87 24.98
CA ARG A 146 0.77 32.14 25.82
C ARG A 146 -0.70 32.49 25.50
N GLU A 147 -0.94 33.57 24.82
CA GLU A 147 -2.29 34.07 24.51
C GLU A 147 -2.36 34.51 23.05
N VAL A 148 -3.29 33.88 22.31
CA VAL A 148 -3.58 34.27 20.93
C VAL A 148 -4.73 35.28 20.97
N LYS A 149 -4.45 36.54 20.61
CA LYS A 149 -5.46 37.63 20.52
C LYS A 149 -5.71 37.97 19.06
N ASP A 150 -6.93 38.35 18.76
CA ASP A 150 -7.36 38.89 17.46
C ASP A 150 -7.02 37.97 16.26
N ALA A 151 -7.06 36.67 16.49
CA ALA A 151 -6.82 35.70 15.45
C ALA A 151 -7.88 35.78 14.33
N ARG A 152 -7.44 35.82 13.09
CA ARG A 152 -8.31 35.84 11.91
C ARG A 152 -8.62 34.42 11.44
N LEU A 153 -9.88 34.19 11.11
CA LEU A 153 -10.31 32.93 10.50
C LEU A 153 -9.81 32.89 9.05
N LEU A 154 -8.91 31.95 8.72
CA LEU A 154 -8.41 31.75 7.36
C LEU A 154 -9.35 30.92 6.51
N ILE A 155 -9.88 29.83 7.07
CA ILE A 155 -10.71 28.85 6.35
C ILE A 155 -11.85 28.42 7.25
N LYS A 156 -13.04 28.31 6.67
CA LYS A 156 -14.21 27.69 7.29
C LYS A 156 -14.76 26.64 6.32
N ALA A 157 -14.65 25.38 6.68
CA ALA A 157 -15.19 24.27 5.87
C ALA A 157 -16.62 23.93 6.30
N HIS A 158 -17.46 23.56 5.34
CA HIS A 158 -18.76 22.95 5.57
C HIS A 158 -18.67 21.46 5.28
N GLY A 159 -19.14 20.63 6.21
CA GLY A 159 -19.07 19.19 6.10
C GLY A 159 -17.71 18.60 6.45
N LYS A 160 -17.38 17.43 5.89
CA LYS A 160 -16.15 16.72 6.19
C LYS A 160 -14.93 17.40 5.55
N CYS A 161 -13.95 17.72 6.37
CA CYS A 161 -12.62 18.15 5.92
C CYS A 161 -11.56 17.29 6.59
N THR A 162 -10.56 16.86 5.82
CA THR A 162 -9.44 16.07 6.31
C THR A 162 -8.12 16.78 5.99
N THR A 163 -7.04 16.31 6.58
CA THR A 163 -5.69 16.83 6.30
C THR A 163 -5.30 16.70 4.83
N ASP A 164 -5.81 15.68 4.13
CA ASP A 164 -5.57 15.50 2.69
C ASP A 164 -6.10 16.65 1.81
N HIS A 165 -7.05 17.42 2.30
CA HIS A 165 -7.56 18.59 1.59
C HIS A 165 -6.61 19.79 1.69
N ILE A 166 -5.66 19.74 2.62
CA ILE A 166 -4.70 20.82 2.89
C ILE A 166 -3.30 20.41 2.44
N SER A 167 -2.91 19.18 2.77
CA SER A 167 -1.60 18.60 2.43
C SER A 167 -1.75 17.09 2.31
N MET A 168 -1.40 16.58 1.16
CA MET A 168 -1.38 15.13 0.91
C MET A 168 -0.02 14.53 1.28
#